data_095be6bce1be0595b9d48f4e8dcfe1d2
#
_entry.id   095be6bce1be0595b9d48f4e8dcfe1d2
#
_cell.length_a   1.000
_cell.length_b   1.000
_cell.length_c   1.000
_cell.angle_alpha   90.00
_cell.angle_beta   90.00
_cell.angle_gamma   90.00
#
_symmetry.space_group_name_H-M   'P 1'
#
loop_
_entity.id
_entity.type
_entity.pdbx_description
1 polymer ?
#
loop_
_entity_poly.entity_id
_entity_poly.type
_entity_poly.pdbx_seq_one_letter_code
_entity_poly.pdbx_strand_id
1 'polypeptide(L)'
;MSFGTAIKTCFKKYCVFTGRARRSEYWYWTLFNILVSIGISVLQGALSIPALLKGSGSESASLIGTVLSVIWVLAVLLPSLGVSVRRLHDTSHSGWWLLITYVIEIAALVLLAASLATSWASLLTGDVEMPTAENMNLPCAVIGLVLLLLTFVLEIVMLVWYIKNSTPGTNKYGPNPKELPAEPAAEETAAVTE
;
A
#
# COMPACT_ATOMS: atom_id res chain seq x y z
N MET A 1 -12.10 -11.11 15.33
CA MET A 1 -10.66 -11.26 15.07
C MET A 1 -9.95 -10.19 15.86
N SER A 2 -8.89 -10.52 16.61
CA SER A 2 -8.08 -9.52 17.34
C SER A 2 -7.05 -8.87 16.42
N PHE A 3 -6.48 -7.72 16.84
CA PHE A 3 -5.45 -6.98 16.10
C PHE A 3 -4.23 -7.88 15.80
N GLY A 4 -3.67 -8.52 16.83
CA GLY A 4 -2.50 -9.39 16.65
C GLY A 4 -2.77 -10.61 15.76
N THR A 5 -3.99 -11.19 15.84
CA THR A 5 -4.39 -12.31 14.98
C THR A 5 -4.49 -11.87 13.52
N ALA A 6 -4.98 -10.66 13.24
CA ALA A 6 -5.07 -10.14 11.89
C ALA A 6 -3.68 -10.01 11.24
N ILE A 7 -2.73 -9.43 11.98
CA ILE A 7 -1.33 -9.27 11.50
C ILE A 7 -0.70 -10.63 11.23
N LYS A 8 -0.79 -11.57 12.19
CA LYS A 8 -0.26 -12.95 12.01
C LYS A 8 -0.88 -13.63 10.79
N THR A 9 -2.19 -13.47 10.59
CA THR A 9 -2.89 -14.06 9.44
C THR A 9 -2.39 -13.47 8.12
N CYS A 10 -2.17 -12.16 8.04
CA CYS A 10 -1.66 -11.51 6.83
C CYS A 10 -0.25 -11.98 6.49
N PHE A 11 0.64 -12.12 7.48
CA PHE A 11 1.99 -12.67 7.25
C PHE A 11 1.95 -14.17 6.94
N LYS A 12 1.11 -14.97 7.60
CA LYS A 12 0.93 -16.40 7.29
C LYS A 12 0.41 -16.61 5.85
N LYS A 13 -0.44 -15.70 5.37
CA LYS A 13 -1.01 -15.70 4.02
C LYS A 13 -0.28 -14.73 3.10
N TYR A 14 1.05 -14.69 3.17
CA TYR A 14 1.91 -13.69 2.52
C TYR A 14 1.64 -13.49 1.03
N CYS A 15 1.54 -14.59 0.26
CA CYS A 15 1.29 -14.60 -1.18
C CYS A 15 -0.04 -15.29 -1.55
N VAL A 16 -1.02 -15.33 -0.63
CA VAL A 16 -2.29 -15.99 -0.88
C VAL A 16 -3.32 -14.96 -1.37
N PHE A 17 -3.64 -15.03 -2.65
CA PHE A 17 -4.60 -14.14 -3.32
C PHE A 17 -5.99 -14.79 -3.46
N THR A 18 -6.14 -16.05 -3.09
CA THR A 18 -7.41 -16.80 -3.15
C THR A 18 -8.15 -16.73 -1.83
N GLY A 19 -9.48 -16.98 -1.87
CA GLY A 19 -10.33 -16.94 -0.69
C GLY A 19 -10.85 -15.54 -0.38
N ARG A 20 -11.36 -15.36 0.84
CA ARG A 20 -12.04 -14.14 1.32
C ARG A 20 -11.39 -13.64 2.60
N ALA A 21 -11.36 -12.32 2.81
CA ALA A 21 -10.86 -11.68 4.03
C ALA A 21 -11.96 -10.89 4.75
N ARG A 22 -12.01 -11.00 6.08
CA ARG A 22 -12.92 -10.22 6.92
C ARG A 22 -12.55 -8.74 6.90
N ARG A 23 -13.52 -7.85 7.14
CA ARG A 23 -13.28 -6.40 7.31
C ARG A 23 -12.22 -6.12 8.39
N SER A 24 -12.29 -6.81 9.53
CA SER A 24 -11.33 -6.63 10.61
C SER A 24 -9.91 -7.07 10.23
N GLU A 25 -9.73 -8.09 9.38
CA GLU A 25 -8.42 -8.50 8.88
C GLU A 25 -7.79 -7.36 8.06
N TYR A 26 -8.54 -6.80 7.10
CA TYR A 26 -8.09 -5.71 6.24
C TYR A 26 -7.78 -4.44 7.03
N TRP A 27 -8.72 -3.95 7.87
CA TRP A 27 -8.55 -2.69 8.57
C TRP A 27 -7.48 -2.73 9.67
N TYR A 28 -7.32 -3.85 10.37
CA TYR A 28 -6.24 -4.03 11.35
C TYR A 28 -4.87 -4.12 10.67
N TRP A 29 -4.79 -4.75 9.49
CA TRP A 29 -3.59 -4.75 8.68
C TRP A 29 -3.22 -3.34 8.21
N THR A 30 -4.19 -2.59 7.69
CA THR A 30 -4.01 -1.21 7.27
C THR A 30 -3.54 -0.33 8.43
N LEU A 31 -4.19 -0.43 9.59
CA LEU A 31 -3.78 0.29 10.81
C LEU A 31 -2.35 -0.05 11.23
N PHE A 32 -1.98 -1.32 11.21
CA PHE A 32 -0.62 -1.77 11.50
C PHE A 32 0.41 -1.11 10.57
N ASN A 33 0.16 -1.11 9.27
CA ASN A 33 1.06 -0.46 8.29
C ASN A 33 1.18 1.04 8.53
N ILE A 34 0.08 1.73 8.83
CA ILE A 34 0.10 3.17 9.16
C ILE A 34 0.95 3.42 10.39
N LEU A 35 0.77 2.66 11.46
CA LEU A 35 1.53 2.83 12.70
C LEU A 35 3.03 2.61 12.50
N VAL A 36 3.42 1.59 11.74
CA VAL A 36 4.84 1.33 11.43
C VAL A 36 5.41 2.44 10.54
N SER A 37 4.67 2.89 9.53
CA SER A 37 5.12 3.98 8.66
C SER A 37 5.31 5.30 9.43
N ILE A 38 4.40 5.62 10.36
CA ILE A 38 4.56 6.76 11.27
C ILE A 38 5.81 6.58 12.14
N GLY A 39 6.04 5.39 12.70
CA GLY A 39 7.23 5.10 13.50
C GLY A 39 8.53 5.31 12.72
N ILE A 40 8.60 4.83 11.48
CA ILE A 40 9.75 5.04 10.57
C ILE A 40 9.94 6.53 10.27
N SER A 41 8.87 7.27 9.99
CA SER A 41 8.92 8.71 9.69
C SER A 41 9.38 9.53 10.91
N VAL A 42 8.90 9.21 12.11
CA VAL A 42 9.34 9.85 13.35
C VAL A 42 10.82 9.56 13.63
N LEU A 43 11.26 8.32 13.44
CA LEU A 43 12.67 7.94 13.58
C LEU A 43 13.54 8.72 12.59
N GLN A 44 13.14 8.81 11.33
CA GLN A 44 13.84 9.57 10.30
C GLN A 44 13.94 11.04 10.67
N GLY A 45 12.84 11.66 11.12
CA GLY A 45 12.82 13.04 11.61
C GLY A 45 13.78 13.25 12.80
N ALA A 46 13.73 12.36 13.80
CA ALA A 46 14.59 12.44 14.99
C ALA A 46 16.09 12.33 14.62
N LEU A 47 16.46 11.48 13.68
CA LEU A 47 17.83 11.35 13.19
C LEU A 47 18.30 12.56 12.38
N SER A 48 17.40 13.30 11.76
CA SER A 48 17.71 14.48 10.95
C SER A 48 17.91 15.75 11.78
N ILE A 49 17.28 15.88 12.95
CA ILE A 49 17.32 17.07 13.81
C ILE A 49 18.76 17.49 14.17
N PRO A 50 19.68 16.61 14.64
CA PRO A 50 21.05 17.02 15.03
C PRO A 50 21.86 17.58 13.87
N ALA A 51 21.64 17.10 12.66
CA ALA A 51 22.31 17.57 11.45
C ALA A 51 21.77 18.95 11.04
N LEU A 52 20.46 19.16 11.16
CA LEU A 52 19.82 20.45 10.89
C LEU A 52 20.33 21.54 11.85
N LEU A 53 20.48 21.23 13.15
CA LEU A 53 20.98 22.16 14.16
C LEU A 53 22.46 22.52 13.96
N LYS A 54 23.26 21.64 13.36
CA LYS A 54 24.68 21.87 13.08
C LYS A 54 24.93 22.55 11.72
N GLY A 55 23.87 22.80 10.93
CA GLY A 55 24.02 23.35 9.56
C GLY A 55 24.73 22.40 8.60
N SER A 56 24.94 21.14 8.98
CA SER A 56 25.50 20.10 8.12
C SER A 56 24.36 19.31 7.49
N GLY A 57 24.42 19.05 6.18
CA GLY A 57 23.43 18.24 5.49
C GLY A 57 23.23 16.88 6.17
N SER A 58 21.98 16.47 6.39
CA SER A 58 21.63 15.20 7.04
C SER A 58 21.59 14.03 6.05
N GLU A 59 22.48 14.00 5.06
CA GLU A 59 22.43 13.01 3.99
C GLU A 59 22.39 11.57 4.50
N SER A 60 23.25 11.23 5.47
CA SER A 60 23.31 9.87 6.04
C SER A 60 22.04 9.49 6.79
N ALA A 61 21.46 10.41 7.57
CA ALA A 61 20.22 10.17 8.29
C ALA A 61 19.02 10.01 7.32
N SER A 62 19.00 10.82 6.27
CA SER A 62 18.02 10.71 5.18
C SER A 62 18.12 9.38 4.46
N LEU A 63 19.33 8.91 4.13
CA LEU A 63 19.56 7.63 3.48
C LEU A 63 19.09 6.45 4.36
N ILE A 64 19.42 6.44 5.65
CA ILE A 64 18.96 5.37 6.57
C ILE A 64 17.44 5.30 6.61
N GLY A 65 16.75 6.43 6.76
CA GLY A 65 15.30 6.46 6.78
C GLY A 65 14.68 6.01 5.46
N THR A 66 15.26 6.41 4.33
CA THR A 66 14.82 5.98 2.99
C THR A 66 15.00 4.48 2.81
N VAL A 67 16.14 3.92 3.18
CA VAL A 67 16.41 2.48 3.07
C VAL A 67 15.43 1.68 3.94
N LEU A 68 15.19 2.10 5.18
CA LEU A 68 14.21 1.47 6.07
C LEU A 68 12.79 1.51 5.48
N SER A 69 12.40 2.64 4.91
CA SER A 69 11.09 2.80 4.27
C SER A 69 10.94 1.86 3.05
N VAL A 70 11.97 1.78 2.21
CA VAL A 70 11.97 0.88 1.04
C VAL A 70 11.89 -0.59 1.46
N ILE A 71 12.70 -1.00 2.45
CA ILE A 71 12.66 -2.37 2.98
C ILE A 71 11.27 -2.68 3.53
N TRP A 72 10.68 -1.75 4.30
CA TRP A 72 9.34 -1.92 4.86
C TRP A 72 8.29 -2.08 3.75
N VAL A 73 8.27 -1.17 2.77
CA VAL A 73 7.32 -1.23 1.64
C VAL A 73 7.43 -2.57 0.90
N LEU A 74 8.65 -3.03 0.61
CA LEU A 74 8.86 -4.32 -0.06
C LEU A 74 8.39 -5.50 0.80
N ALA A 75 8.65 -5.46 2.10
CA ALA A 75 8.24 -6.51 3.03
C ALA A 75 6.71 -6.65 3.16
N VAL A 76 5.97 -5.55 3.08
CA VAL A 76 4.51 -5.57 3.25
C VAL A 76 3.74 -5.54 1.92
N LEU A 77 4.41 -5.37 0.80
CA LEU A 77 3.78 -5.25 -0.53
C LEU A 77 2.88 -6.45 -0.83
N LEU A 78 3.43 -7.65 -0.81
CA LEU A 78 2.68 -8.87 -1.15
C LEU A 78 1.56 -9.18 -0.16
N PRO A 79 1.75 -9.13 1.18
CA PRO A 79 0.65 -9.33 2.11
C PRO A 79 -0.43 -8.25 1.99
N SER A 80 -0.07 -6.99 1.68
CA SER A 80 -1.04 -5.92 1.47
C SER A 80 -1.89 -6.15 0.22
N LEU A 81 -1.25 -6.53 -0.91
CA LEU A 81 -1.97 -6.93 -2.12
C LEU A 81 -2.86 -8.15 -1.85
N GLY A 82 -2.34 -9.15 -1.16
CA GLY A 82 -3.08 -10.39 -0.84
C GLY A 82 -4.34 -10.12 -0.02
N VAL A 83 -4.25 -9.33 1.06
CA VAL A 83 -5.42 -9.02 1.88
C VAL A 83 -6.41 -8.13 1.15
N SER A 84 -5.95 -7.19 0.31
CA SER A 84 -6.81 -6.31 -0.50
C SER A 84 -7.60 -7.10 -1.53
N VAL A 85 -6.95 -8.00 -2.28
CA VAL A 85 -7.61 -8.90 -3.23
C VAL A 85 -8.63 -9.79 -2.54
N ARG A 86 -8.26 -10.45 -1.42
CA ARG A 86 -9.20 -11.29 -0.65
C ARG A 86 -10.37 -10.49 -0.08
N ARG A 87 -10.16 -9.20 0.21
CA ARG A 87 -11.22 -8.32 0.67
C ARG A 87 -12.18 -7.94 -0.46
N LEU A 88 -11.70 -7.69 -1.70
CA LEU A 88 -12.53 -7.52 -2.88
C LEU A 88 -13.35 -8.79 -3.17
N HIS A 89 -12.74 -9.96 -3.06
CA HIS A 89 -13.42 -11.25 -3.19
C HIS A 89 -14.56 -11.43 -2.17
N ASP A 90 -14.38 -10.91 -0.95
CA ASP A 90 -15.40 -10.98 0.10
C ASP A 90 -16.66 -10.15 -0.22
N THR A 91 -16.53 -9.13 -1.04
CA THR A 91 -17.64 -8.32 -1.58
C THR A 91 -18.05 -8.73 -2.99
N SER A 92 -17.64 -9.92 -3.45
CA SER A 92 -17.94 -10.50 -4.78
C SER A 92 -17.32 -9.74 -5.97
N HIS A 93 -16.34 -8.87 -5.72
CA HIS A 93 -15.60 -8.16 -6.77
C HIS A 93 -14.32 -8.90 -7.14
N SER A 94 -13.86 -8.69 -8.39
CA SER A 94 -12.61 -9.28 -8.87
C SER A 94 -11.39 -8.52 -8.32
N GLY A 95 -10.32 -9.24 -7.98
CA GLY A 95 -9.04 -8.65 -7.61
C GLY A 95 -8.35 -7.88 -8.74
N TRP A 96 -8.76 -8.07 -9.99
CA TRP A 96 -8.27 -7.33 -11.15
C TRP A 96 -8.49 -5.81 -11.05
N TRP A 97 -9.51 -5.37 -10.33
CA TRP A 97 -9.75 -3.95 -10.07
C TRP A 97 -8.55 -3.27 -9.40
N LEU A 98 -7.91 -3.96 -8.47
CA LEU A 98 -6.71 -3.46 -7.80
C LEU A 98 -5.55 -3.28 -8.80
N LEU A 99 -5.32 -4.27 -9.66
CA LEU A 99 -4.26 -4.20 -10.67
C LEU A 99 -4.52 -3.09 -11.69
N ILE A 100 -5.76 -2.96 -12.17
CA ILE A 100 -6.15 -1.91 -13.11
C ILE A 100 -5.88 -0.53 -12.51
N THR A 101 -6.27 -0.30 -11.25
CA THR A 101 -6.04 0.98 -10.56
C THR A 101 -4.55 1.30 -10.49
N TYR A 102 -3.70 0.36 -10.07
CA TYR A 102 -2.25 0.58 -10.01
C TYR A 102 -1.61 0.82 -11.38
N VAL A 103 -2.05 0.12 -12.43
CA VAL A 103 -1.52 0.35 -13.79
C VAL A 103 -1.86 1.76 -14.28
N ILE A 104 -3.08 2.23 -14.05
CA ILE A 104 -3.48 3.60 -14.42
C ILE A 104 -2.70 4.63 -13.60
N GLU A 105 -2.53 4.40 -12.30
CA GLU A 105 -1.76 5.28 -11.40
C GLU A 105 -0.30 5.40 -11.85
N ILE A 106 0.37 4.28 -12.13
CA ILE A 106 1.75 4.28 -12.62
C ILE A 106 1.83 5.02 -13.96
N ALA A 107 0.90 4.79 -14.89
CA ALA A 107 0.86 5.50 -16.16
C ALA A 107 0.70 7.03 -15.97
N ALA A 108 -0.16 7.44 -15.04
CA ALA A 108 -0.37 8.83 -14.69
C ALA A 108 0.92 9.48 -14.14
N LEU A 109 1.59 8.80 -13.19
CA LEU A 109 2.85 9.29 -12.61
C LEU A 109 3.98 9.37 -13.63
N VAL A 110 4.10 8.39 -14.54
CA VAL A 110 5.09 8.41 -15.64
C VAL A 110 4.84 9.59 -16.59
N LEU A 111 3.57 9.86 -16.95
CA LEU A 111 3.24 10.99 -17.81
C LEU A 111 3.50 12.32 -17.13
N LEU A 112 3.21 12.46 -15.83
CA LEU A 112 3.55 13.66 -15.07
C LEU A 112 5.06 13.84 -14.94
N ALA A 113 5.82 12.78 -14.67
CA ALA A 113 7.27 12.84 -14.66
C ALA A 113 7.83 13.24 -16.03
N ALA A 114 7.29 12.68 -17.11
CA ALA A 114 7.69 13.03 -18.48
C ALA A 114 7.34 14.48 -18.85
N SER A 115 6.26 15.04 -18.28
CA SER A 115 5.91 16.46 -18.51
C SER A 115 6.94 17.44 -17.96
N LEU A 116 7.70 17.02 -16.94
CA LEU A 116 8.75 17.80 -16.30
C LEU A 116 10.17 17.39 -16.77
N ALA A 117 10.29 16.58 -17.82
CA ALA A 117 11.58 16.02 -18.25
C ALA A 117 12.62 17.08 -18.58
N THR A 118 12.23 18.21 -19.19
CA THR A 118 13.13 19.33 -19.48
C THR A 118 13.64 19.98 -18.20
N SER A 119 12.77 20.18 -17.21
CA SER A 119 13.15 20.73 -15.90
C SER A 119 14.05 19.79 -15.11
N TRP A 120 13.85 18.48 -15.21
CA TRP A 120 14.77 17.48 -14.62
C TRP A 120 16.14 17.52 -15.32
N ALA A 121 16.18 17.69 -16.66
CA ALA A 121 17.42 17.80 -17.41
C ALA A 121 18.22 19.05 -17.00
N SER A 122 17.58 20.20 -16.80
CA SER A 122 18.23 21.43 -16.34
C SER A 122 18.84 21.32 -14.95
N LEU A 123 18.19 20.57 -14.05
CA LEU A 123 18.76 20.26 -12.73
C LEU A 123 20.04 19.42 -12.81
N LEU A 124 20.13 18.51 -13.80
CA LEU A 124 21.31 17.68 -14.00
C LEU A 124 22.47 18.44 -14.64
N THR A 125 22.18 19.46 -15.45
CA THR A 125 23.20 20.33 -16.10
C THR A 125 23.64 21.49 -15.23
N GLY A 126 22.97 21.74 -14.11
CA GLY A 126 23.27 22.88 -13.22
C GLY A 126 22.60 24.19 -13.60
N ASP A 127 21.90 24.24 -14.73
CA ASP A 127 21.09 25.38 -15.16
C ASP A 127 19.69 25.24 -14.57
N VAL A 128 19.50 25.73 -13.35
CA VAL A 128 18.23 25.57 -12.62
C VAL A 128 17.16 26.50 -13.20
N GLU A 129 16.47 26.03 -14.22
CA GLU A 129 15.24 26.68 -14.68
C GLU A 129 14.02 26.08 -13.98
N MET A 130 13.21 26.96 -13.36
CA MET A 130 11.95 26.53 -12.78
C MET A 130 10.98 26.08 -13.87
N PRO A 131 10.14 25.05 -13.62
CA PRO A 131 9.14 24.61 -14.59
C PRO A 131 8.20 25.78 -14.97
N THR A 132 8.26 26.17 -16.23
CA THR A 132 7.34 27.16 -16.82
C THR A 132 6.41 26.46 -17.80
N ALA A 133 5.28 27.09 -18.13
CA ALA A 133 4.35 26.52 -19.10
C ALA A 133 4.99 26.32 -20.49
N GLU A 134 6.06 27.04 -20.80
CA GLU A 134 6.78 26.97 -22.10
C GLU A 134 7.70 25.76 -22.19
N ASN A 135 8.32 25.35 -21.07
CA ASN A 135 9.25 24.22 -21.02
C ASN A 135 8.61 22.91 -20.50
N MET A 136 7.31 22.93 -20.20
CA MET A 136 6.55 21.76 -19.76
C MET A 136 5.83 21.10 -20.94
N ASN A 137 5.89 19.78 -21.03
CA ASN A 137 5.08 19.03 -21.98
C ASN A 137 3.60 19.02 -21.53
N LEU A 138 2.87 20.07 -21.89
CA LEU A 138 1.49 20.30 -21.45
C LEU A 138 0.53 19.13 -21.78
N PRO A 139 0.56 18.49 -22.97
CA PRO A 139 -0.25 17.31 -23.23
C PRO A 139 -0.02 16.17 -22.23
N CYS A 140 1.25 15.85 -21.92
CA CYS A 140 1.57 14.82 -20.95
C CYS A 140 1.09 15.19 -19.54
N ALA A 141 1.24 16.46 -19.13
CA ALA A 141 0.75 16.95 -17.85
C ALA A 141 -0.78 16.82 -17.72
N VAL A 142 -1.53 17.26 -18.73
CA VAL A 142 -2.99 17.21 -18.74
C VAL A 142 -3.49 15.76 -18.70
N ILE A 143 -2.95 14.88 -19.56
CA ILE A 143 -3.35 13.47 -19.58
C ILE A 143 -2.99 12.80 -18.24
N GLY A 144 -1.79 13.04 -17.70
CA GLY A 144 -1.38 12.51 -16.40
C GLY A 144 -2.30 12.95 -15.27
N LEU A 145 -2.70 14.23 -15.24
CA LEU A 145 -3.64 14.77 -14.25
C LEU A 145 -5.03 14.13 -14.38
N VAL A 146 -5.54 13.98 -15.60
CA VAL A 146 -6.84 13.32 -15.84
C VAL A 146 -6.81 11.87 -15.36
N LEU A 147 -5.72 11.14 -15.61
CA LEU A 147 -5.57 9.77 -15.12
C LEU A 147 -5.48 9.72 -13.59
N LEU A 148 -4.81 10.68 -12.93
CA LEU A 148 -4.81 10.76 -11.45
C LEU A 148 -6.20 11.03 -10.88
N LEU A 149 -6.98 11.88 -11.51
CA LEU A 149 -8.37 12.10 -11.11
C LEU A 149 -9.21 10.83 -11.28
N LEU A 150 -8.98 10.09 -12.36
CA LEU A 150 -9.64 8.80 -12.59
C LEU A 150 -9.25 7.78 -11.51
N THR A 151 -7.95 7.64 -11.18
CA THR A 151 -7.51 6.73 -10.11
C THR A 151 -8.09 7.13 -8.77
N PHE A 152 -8.15 8.41 -8.44
CA PHE A 152 -8.78 8.89 -7.22
C PHE A 152 -10.25 8.45 -7.11
N VAL A 153 -11.02 8.55 -8.21
CA VAL A 153 -12.40 8.06 -8.23
C VAL A 153 -12.46 6.54 -8.04
N LEU A 154 -11.58 5.78 -8.72
CA LEU A 154 -11.51 4.33 -8.57
C LEU A 154 -11.15 3.91 -7.14
N GLU A 155 -10.23 4.61 -6.48
CA GLU A 155 -9.88 4.37 -5.08
C GLU A 155 -11.05 4.60 -4.13
N ILE A 156 -11.86 5.65 -4.36
CA ILE A 156 -13.08 5.87 -3.58
C ILE A 156 -14.07 4.71 -3.78
N VAL A 157 -14.25 4.24 -5.01
CA VAL A 157 -15.11 3.08 -5.29
C VAL A 157 -14.60 1.84 -4.55
N MET A 158 -13.29 1.57 -4.62
CA MET A 158 -12.68 0.44 -3.93
C MET A 158 -12.78 0.58 -2.41
N LEU A 159 -12.61 1.79 -1.87
CA LEU A 159 -12.80 2.09 -0.44
C LEU A 159 -14.22 1.73 0.01
N VAL A 160 -15.25 2.07 -0.77
CA VAL A 160 -16.64 1.68 -0.50
C VAL A 160 -16.76 0.15 -0.45
N TRP A 161 -16.12 -0.59 -1.36
CA TRP A 161 -16.13 -2.06 -1.34
C TRP A 161 -15.38 -2.62 -0.12
N TYR A 162 -14.31 -2.01 0.32
CA TYR A 162 -13.59 -2.40 1.55
C TYR A 162 -14.40 -2.16 2.82
N ILE A 163 -15.29 -1.15 2.82
CA ILE A 163 -16.18 -0.84 3.95
C ILE A 163 -17.43 -1.74 3.96
N LYS A 164 -17.96 -2.15 2.79
CA LYS A 164 -19.18 -2.97 2.68
C LYS A 164 -19.12 -4.23 3.55
N ASN A 165 -20.28 -4.75 3.95
CA ASN A 165 -20.35 -6.04 4.61
C ASN A 165 -19.98 -7.18 3.65
N SER A 166 -19.47 -8.28 4.23
CA SER A 166 -19.25 -9.55 3.51
C SER A 166 -20.55 -10.02 2.87
N THR A 167 -20.48 -10.51 1.64
CA THR A 167 -21.64 -11.18 1.01
C THR A 167 -22.03 -12.42 1.82
N PRO A 168 -23.32 -12.61 2.13
CA PRO A 168 -23.76 -13.77 2.89
C PRO A 168 -23.52 -15.07 2.11
N GLY A 169 -23.35 -16.17 2.83
CA GLY A 169 -23.14 -17.49 2.24
C GLY A 169 -21.84 -17.65 1.44
N THR A 170 -21.79 -18.67 0.63
CA THR A 170 -20.67 -18.99 -0.25
C THR A 170 -20.78 -18.21 -1.58
N ASN A 171 -19.70 -17.56 -2.01
CA ASN A 171 -19.59 -16.94 -3.32
C ASN A 171 -18.53 -17.67 -4.18
N LYS A 172 -18.30 -17.20 -5.41
CA LYS A 172 -17.31 -17.79 -6.34
C LYS A 172 -15.88 -17.86 -5.80
N TYR A 173 -15.57 -17.15 -4.73
CA TYR A 173 -14.25 -17.11 -4.10
C TYR A 173 -14.14 -17.93 -2.81
N GLY A 174 -15.25 -18.51 -2.36
CA GLY A 174 -15.29 -19.40 -1.21
C GLY A 174 -16.36 -19.05 -0.16
N PRO A 175 -16.39 -19.80 0.96
CA PRO A 175 -17.37 -19.61 2.02
C PRO A 175 -17.14 -18.28 2.75
N ASN A 176 -18.22 -17.78 3.38
CA ASN A 176 -18.14 -16.56 4.17
C ASN A 176 -17.23 -16.76 5.41
N PRO A 177 -16.15 -16.00 5.54
CA PRO A 177 -15.22 -16.18 6.64
C PRO A 177 -15.84 -15.88 8.03
N LYS A 178 -17.02 -15.24 8.11
CA LYS A 178 -17.74 -15.02 9.35
C LYS A 178 -18.59 -16.22 9.79
N GLU A 179 -18.97 -17.06 8.83
CA GLU A 179 -19.83 -18.23 9.02
C GLU A 179 -19.01 -19.51 9.23
N LEU A 180 -17.71 -19.48 8.94
CA LEU A 180 -16.82 -20.59 9.28
C LEU A 180 -16.73 -20.70 10.81
N PRO A 181 -16.82 -21.93 11.39
CA PRO A 181 -16.45 -22.16 12.78
C PRO A 181 -15.06 -21.56 13.02
N ALA A 182 -14.83 -20.97 14.20
CA ALA A 182 -13.49 -20.57 14.59
C ALA A 182 -12.59 -21.82 14.42
N GLU A 183 -11.51 -21.68 13.63
CA GLU A 183 -10.50 -22.75 13.48
C GLU A 183 -10.17 -23.20 14.91
N PRO A 184 -10.38 -24.48 15.29
CA PRO A 184 -10.07 -24.93 16.64
C PRO A 184 -8.63 -24.46 16.91
N ALA A 185 -8.44 -23.74 18.00
CA ALA A 185 -7.12 -23.40 18.48
C ALA A 185 -6.34 -24.71 18.42
N ALA A 186 -5.22 -24.71 17.64
CA ALA A 186 -4.43 -25.93 17.47
C ALA A 186 -4.33 -26.57 18.84
N GLU A 187 -5.02 -27.70 19.01
CA GLU A 187 -4.90 -28.51 20.22
C GLU A 187 -3.41 -28.78 20.28
N GLU A 188 -2.80 -28.18 21.25
CA GLU A 188 -1.50 -28.53 21.75
C GLU A 188 -1.55 -30.03 21.94
N THR A 189 -0.97 -30.75 21.00
CA THR A 189 -0.78 -32.17 21.11
C THR A 189 0.21 -32.33 22.26
N ALA A 190 -0.35 -32.19 23.47
CA ALA A 190 0.32 -32.60 24.66
C ALA A 190 0.56 -34.10 24.49
N ALA A 191 1.81 -34.41 24.32
CA ALA A 191 2.38 -35.72 24.34
C ALA A 191 1.66 -36.63 25.35
N VAL A 192 0.99 -37.62 24.85
CA VAL A 192 0.80 -38.86 25.60
C VAL A 192 2.01 -39.70 25.23
N THR A 193 3.07 -39.52 25.98
CA THR A 193 4.11 -40.54 26.18
C THR A 193 3.67 -41.35 27.37
N GLU A 194 3.15 -42.51 27.14
CA GLU A 194 3.35 -43.70 27.96
C GLU A 194 4.23 -44.69 27.21
#